data_5008a4236120af23625e0b2abc1066fd
#
_entry.id   5008a4236120af23625e0b2abc1066fd
#
_cell.length_a   1.000
_cell.length_b   1.000
_cell.length_c   1.000
_cell.angle_alpha   90.00
_cell.angle_beta   90.00
_cell.angle_gamma   90.00
#
_symmetry.space_group_name_H-M   'P 1'
#
loop_
_entity.id
_entity.type
_entity.pdbx_description
1 polymer ?
#
loop_
_entity_poly.entity_id
_entity_poly.type
_entity_poly.pdbx_seq_one_letter_code
_entity_poly.pdbx_strand_id
1 'polypeptide(L)'
;MKSIVLLSSGLDSTVAFKEAYDKSDELLCVTFDYGQRARRKELEFAKTICERFKIKHIIVELPLYRTFRGALTGKEKLPEISASELDDADITLRTAEAVWVPARNVVFLSIGAALAENYRYDAIVTGFDKEEAATFPDNTPEFVKSFNEMLKSGTLTHPEIYAPLISMNKVDIVKRGLEIGAPLEWSWSCYQGGERPCGVCESCLRRARAFELAGAKDPLLERLG
;
A
#
# COMPACT_ATOMS: atom_id res chain seq x y z
N MET A 1 -4.19 -21.80 0.12
CA MET A 1 -3.30 -20.93 -0.69
C MET A 1 -2.26 -20.31 0.22
N LYS A 2 -1.00 -20.29 -0.20
CA LYS A 2 0.07 -19.60 0.53
C LYS A 2 0.32 -18.24 -0.12
N SER A 3 0.36 -17.17 0.67
CA SER A 3 0.43 -15.81 0.12
C SER A 3 1.56 -14.96 0.71
N ILE A 4 2.22 -14.20 -0.16
CA ILE A 4 3.12 -13.11 0.26
C ILE A 4 2.33 -11.81 0.19
N VAL A 5 2.29 -11.04 1.26
CA VAL A 5 1.64 -9.73 1.30
C VAL A 5 2.68 -8.63 1.22
N LEU A 6 2.57 -7.76 0.23
CA LEU A 6 3.37 -6.52 0.17
C LEU A 6 2.73 -5.50 1.12
N LEU A 7 3.22 -5.46 2.36
CA LEU A 7 2.63 -4.70 3.46
C LEU A 7 3.40 -3.39 3.71
N SER A 8 2.88 -2.28 3.21
CA SER A 8 3.39 -0.92 3.52
C SER A 8 2.84 -0.34 4.82
N SER A 9 1.89 -1.02 5.45
CA SER A 9 1.02 -0.48 6.50
C SER A 9 0.13 0.71 6.09
N GLY A 10 0.05 1.09 4.82
CA GLY A 10 -0.99 1.99 4.32
C GLY A 10 -2.38 1.41 4.53
N LEU A 11 -3.42 2.26 4.47
CA LEU A 11 -4.82 1.84 4.62
C LEU A 11 -5.13 0.60 3.76
N ASP A 12 -4.86 0.69 2.48
CA ASP A 12 -5.21 -0.33 1.48
C ASP A 12 -4.42 -1.63 1.69
N SER A 13 -3.11 -1.53 1.90
CA SER A 13 -2.27 -2.70 2.15
C SER A 13 -2.62 -3.41 3.47
N THR A 14 -3.13 -2.67 4.46
CA THR A 14 -3.60 -3.23 5.74
C THR A 14 -4.92 -3.98 5.57
N VAL A 15 -5.83 -3.48 4.73
CA VAL A 15 -7.08 -4.19 4.41
C VAL A 15 -6.78 -5.42 3.53
N ALA A 16 -5.93 -5.27 2.51
CA ALA A 16 -5.50 -6.39 1.67
C ALA A 16 -4.77 -7.48 2.48
N PHE A 17 -3.96 -7.08 3.47
CA PHE A 17 -3.36 -8.03 4.43
C PHE A 17 -4.43 -8.85 5.15
N LYS A 18 -5.46 -8.20 5.70
CA LYS A 18 -6.51 -8.92 6.44
C LYS A 18 -7.34 -9.82 5.53
N GLU A 19 -7.64 -9.37 4.29
CA GLU A 19 -8.27 -10.23 3.28
C GLU A 19 -7.44 -11.50 2.99
N ALA A 20 -6.14 -11.34 2.87
CA ALA A 20 -5.23 -12.47 2.65
C ALA A 20 -5.12 -13.36 3.89
N TYR A 21 -5.05 -12.76 5.09
CA TYR A 21 -4.96 -13.50 6.34
C TYR A 21 -6.15 -14.44 6.55
N ASP A 22 -7.35 -13.99 6.21
CA ASP A 22 -8.58 -14.79 6.38
C ASP A 22 -8.72 -15.92 5.33
N LYS A 23 -7.99 -15.83 4.21
CA LYS A 23 -8.11 -16.76 3.07
C LYS A 23 -6.90 -17.68 2.85
N SER A 24 -5.77 -17.40 3.49
CA SER A 24 -4.52 -18.15 3.26
C SER A 24 -4.21 -19.10 4.39
N ASP A 25 -3.66 -20.26 4.02
CA ASP A 25 -3.18 -21.27 4.97
C ASP A 25 -1.84 -20.85 5.59
N GLU A 26 -1.05 -20.07 4.84
CA GLU A 26 0.24 -19.57 5.27
C GLU A 26 0.48 -18.16 4.69
N LEU A 27 0.98 -17.25 5.52
CA LEU A 27 1.30 -15.87 5.14
C LEU A 27 2.75 -15.53 5.43
N LEU A 28 3.33 -14.71 4.53
CA LEU A 28 4.57 -13.98 4.71
C LEU A 28 4.33 -12.52 4.36
N CYS A 29 4.68 -11.59 5.25
CA CYS A 29 4.63 -10.16 4.95
C CYS A 29 6.00 -9.66 4.50
N VAL A 30 5.99 -8.78 3.50
CA VAL A 30 7.19 -8.12 2.98
C VAL A 30 6.95 -6.61 2.99
N THR A 31 7.84 -5.86 3.64
CA THR A 31 7.83 -4.41 3.67
C THR A 31 9.11 -3.86 3.05
N PHE A 32 9.00 -2.82 2.24
CA PHE A 32 10.14 -2.21 1.55
C PHE A 32 10.60 -0.92 2.24
N ASP A 33 11.90 -0.84 2.57
CA ASP A 33 12.58 0.42 2.88
C ASP A 33 13.29 0.91 1.61
N TYR A 34 12.66 1.85 0.90
CA TYR A 34 13.24 2.47 -0.28
C TYR A 34 13.64 3.93 -0.04
N GLY A 35 13.71 4.35 1.24
CA GLY A 35 14.08 5.70 1.65
C GLY A 35 12.92 6.70 1.62
N GLN A 36 11.67 6.22 1.63
CA GLN A 36 10.48 7.05 1.72
C GLN A 36 10.43 7.83 3.05
N ARG A 37 9.85 9.04 3.02
CA ARG A 37 9.77 9.91 4.21
C ARG A 37 9.07 9.24 5.38
N ALA A 38 7.98 8.53 5.11
CA ALA A 38 7.18 7.84 6.13
C ALA A 38 7.78 6.50 6.57
N ARG A 39 8.97 6.09 6.06
CA ARG A 39 9.55 4.76 6.29
C ARG A 39 9.55 4.31 7.75
N ARG A 40 9.86 5.22 8.69
CA ARG A 40 9.90 4.87 10.11
C ARG A 40 8.53 4.40 10.61
N LYS A 41 7.47 5.12 10.27
CA LYS A 41 6.10 4.76 10.66
C LYS A 41 5.59 3.55 9.90
N GLU A 42 5.87 3.47 8.61
CA GLU A 42 5.47 2.31 7.79
C GLU A 42 6.11 1.01 8.32
N LEU A 43 7.41 1.01 8.59
CA LEU A 43 8.11 -0.15 9.14
C LEU A 43 7.65 -0.50 10.56
N GLU A 44 7.49 0.50 11.43
CA GLU A 44 6.99 0.33 12.81
C GLU A 44 5.62 -0.34 12.81
N PHE A 45 4.69 0.16 11.99
CA PHE A 45 3.32 -0.32 11.98
C PHE A 45 3.18 -1.67 11.28
N ALA A 46 3.89 -1.89 10.16
CA ALA A 46 3.93 -3.20 9.52
C ALA A 46 4.49 -4.27 10.45
N LYS A 47 5.56 -3.96 11.18
CA LYS A 47 6.11 -4.86 12.20
C LYS A 47 5.08 -5.16 13.30
N THR A 48 4.40 -4.13 13.80
CA THR A 48 3.37 -4.30 14.85
C THR A 48 2.22 -5.19 14.36
N ILE A 49 1.74 -4.98 13.12
CA ILE A 49 0.71 -5.84 12.53
C ILE A 49 1.21 -7.29 12.49
N CYS A 50 2.40 -7.52 11.95
CA CYS A 50 2.96 -8.88 11.83
C CYS A 50 3.14 -9.57 13.18
N GLU A 51 3.61 -8.85 14.21
CA GLU A 51 3.76 -9.38 15.57
C GLU A 51 2.42 -9.76 16.20
N ARG A 52 1.39 -8.89 16.06
CA ARG A 52 0.04 -9.13 16.60
C ARG A 52 -0.64 -10.35 15.96
N PHE A 53 -0.45 -10.54 14.66
CA PHE A 53 -1.01 -11.67 13.91
C PHE A 53 -0.07 -12.88 13.87
N LYS A 54 1.12 -12.79 14.48
CA LYS A 54 2.16 -13.85 14.51
C LYS A 54 2.59 -14.31 13.12
N ILE A 55 2.71 -13.34 12.20
CA ILE A 55 3.12 -13.57 10.81
C ILE A 55 4.61 -13.27 10.64
N LYS A 56 5.31 -14.11 9.90
CA LYS A 56 6.71 -13.86 9.52
C LYS A 56 6.80 -12.59 8.68
N HIS A 57 7.77 -11.74 9.00
CA HIS A 57 7.97 -10.44 8.35
C HIS A 57 9.39 -10.33 7.80
N ILE A 58 9.51 -9.92 6.55
CA ILE A 58 10.78 -9.61 5.88
C ILE A 58 10.79 -8.12 5.54
N ILE A 59 11.86 -7.42 5.88
CA ILE A 59 12.11 -6.05 5.43
C ILE A 59 13.15 -6.13 4.33
N VAL A 60 12.82 -5.54 3.17
CA VAL A 60 13.71 -5.46 2.00
C VAL A 60 14.18 -4.02 1.83
N GLU A 61 15.48 -3.79 1.94
CA GLU A 61 16.06 -2.47 1.71
C GLU A 61 16.36 -2.27 0.22
N LEU A 62 15.95 -1.13 -0.32
CA LEU A 62 16.14 -0.72 -1.71
C LEU A 62 16.86 0.63 -1.79
N PRO A 63 18.17 0.68 -1.50
CA PRO A 63 18.91 1.93 -1.41
C PRO A 63 18.99 2.70 -2.74
N LEU A 64 18.74 2.05 -3.88
CA LEU A 64 18.69 2.68 -5.20
C LEU A 64 17.73 3.87 -5.21
N TYR A 65 16.55 3.72 -4.63
CA TYR A 65 15.52 4.77 -4.64
C TYR A 65 15.88 6.01 -3.81
N ARG A 66 16.85 5.91 -2.88
CA ARG A 66 17.38 7.07 -2.15
C ARG A 66 18.14 8.06 -3.06
N THR A 67 18.51 7.63 -4.26
CA THR A 67 19.17 8.47 -5.26
C THR A 67 18.18 9.17 -6.19
N PHE A 68 16.90 8.80 -6.14
CA PHE A 68 15.88 9.33 -7.02
C PHE A 68 15.38 10.70 -6.54
N ARG A 69 14.97 11.52 -7.50
CA ARG A 69 14.25 12.79 -7.24
C ARG A 69 12.79 12.49 -6.97
N GLY A 70 12.10 13.43 -6.32
CA GLY A 70 10.68 13.34 -6.04
C GLY A 70 10.35 13.64 -4.58
N ALA A 71 9.08 13.86 -4.33
CA ALA A 71 8.63 14.30 -3.02
C ALA A 71 8.58 13.19 -1.96
N LEU A 72 8.47 11.92 -2.35
CA LEU A 72 8.46 10.79 -1.39
C LEU A 72 9.83 10.34 -0.95
N THR A 73 10.82 10.29 -1.85
CA THR A 73 12.17 9.74 -1.57
C THR A 73 13.25 10.81 -1.59
N GLY A 74 12.99 11.95 -2.25
CA GLY A 74 13.92 13.06 -2.40
C GLY A 74 13.73 14.18 -1.38
N LYS A 75 14.30 15.34 -1.71
CA LYS A 75 14.20 16.56 -0.90
C LYS A 75 13.10 17.51 -1.39
N GLU A 76 12.39 17.15 -2.44
CA GLU A 76 11.34 17.99 -3.01
C GLU A 76 10.17 18.13 -2.02
N LYS A 77 9.57 19.31 -1.97
CA LYS A 77 8.45 19.58 -1.06
C LYS A 77 7.24 18.72 -1.45
N LEU A 78 6.62 18.07 -0.46
CA LEU A 78 5.35 17.39 -0.68
C LEU A 78 4.27 18.42 -0.99
N PRO A 79 3.42 18.18 -2.00
CA PRO A 79 2.27 19.03 -2.26
C PRO A 79 1.33 19.09 -1.04
N GLU A 80 0.88 20.26 -0.71
CA GLU A 80 -0.19 20.51 0.26
C GLU A 80 -1.42 20.96 -0.52
N ILE A 81 -2.56 20.35 -0.26
CA ILE A 81 -3.83 20.66 -0.91
C ILE A 81 -4.91 20.83 0.15
N SER A 82 -6.03 21.40 -0.23
CA SER A 82 -7.24 21.47 0.59
C SER A 82 -8.20 20.33 0.25
N ALA A 83 -9.16 20.07 1.14
CA ALA A 83 -10.17 19.03 0.90
C ALA A 83 -11.04 19.31 -0.33
N SER A 84 -11.28 20.60 -0.67
CA SER A 84 -12.03 21.00 -1.85
C SER A 84 -11.30 20.75 -3.18
N GLU A 85 -9.99 20.54 -3.14
CA GLU A 85 -9.15 20.30 -4.32
C GLU A 85 -8.96 18.81 -4.65
N LEU A 86 -9.45 17.91 -3.79
CA LEU A 86 -9.28 16.44 -3.98
C LEU A 86 -9.90 15.90 -5.27
N ASP A 87 -10.92 16.57 -5.80
CA ASP A 87 -11.64 16.16 -7.01
C ASP A 87 -11.24 16.99 -8.25
N ASP A 88 -10.29 17.93 -8.10
CA ASP A 88 -9.73 18.66 -9.22
C ASP A 88 -8.72 17.79 -9.97
N ALA A 89 -9.02 17.49 -11.23
CA ALA A 89 -8.20 16.55 -12.03
C ALA A 89 -6.77 17.06 -12.27
N ASP A 90 -6.59 18.37 -12.49
CA ASP A 90 -5.28 18.96 -12.75
C ASP A 90 -4.41 18.98 -11.49
N ILE A 91 -5.03 19.25 -10.35
CA ILE A 91 -4.36 19.18 -9.04
C ILE A 91 -3.98 17.74 -8.72
N THR A 92 -4.91 16.80 -8.90
CA THR A 92 -4.67 15.37 -8.67
C THR A 92 -3.52 14.84 -9.54
N LEU A 93 -3.46 15.20 -10.82
CA LEU A 93 -2.33 14.80 -11.69
C LEU A 93 -1.00 15.38 -11.21
N ARG A 94 -0.95 16.68 -10.84
CA ARG A 94 0.28 17.29 -10.33
C ARG A 94 0.74 16.71 -9.00
N THR A 95 -0.17 16.39 -8.09
CA THR A 95 0.18 15.75 -6.82
C THR A 95 0.67 14.33 -7.05
N ALA A 96 0.03 13.57 -7.95
CA ALA A 96 0.45 12.23 -8.32
C ALA A 96 1.85 12.22 -8.95
N GLU A 97 2.14 13.13 -9.89
CA GLU A 97 3.49 13.28 -10.48
C GLU A 97 4.55 13.58 -9.42
N ALA A 98 4.26 14.45 -8.45
CA ALA A 98 5.19 14.80 -7.38
C ALA A 98 5.53 13.62 -6.46
N VAL A 99 4.59 12.72 -6.22
CA VAL A 99 4.77 11.54 -5.36
C VAL A 99 5.09 10.26 -6.15
N TRP A 100 5.16 10.34 -7.47
CA TRP A 100 5.52 9.21 -8.30
C TRP A 100 6.95 8.74 -8.02
N VAL A 101 7.10 7.44 -7.79
CA VAL A 101 8.41 6.78 -7.66
C VAL A 101 8.56 5.84 -8.85
N PRO A 102 9.45 6.16 -9.81
CA PRO A 102 9.55 5.43 -11.07
C PRO A 102 9.70 3.91 -10.90
N ALA A 103 8.84 3.16 -11.59
CA ALA A 103 8.82 1.68 -11.61
C ALA A 103 8.77 1.01 -10.23
N ARG A 104 8.28 1.71 -9.19
CA ARG A 104 8.30 1.20 -7.82
C ARG A 104 7.55 -0.13 -7.71
N ASN A 105 6.30 -0.19 -8.18
CA ASN A 105 5.50 -1.40 -8.06
C ASN A 105 6.01 -2.53 -8.96
N VAL A 106 6.62 -2.22 -10.12
CA VAL A 106 7.32 -3.22 -10.95
C VAL A 106 8.44 -3.90 -10.16
N VAL A 107 9.28 -3.13 -9.47
CA VAL A 107 10.38 -3.67 -8.65
C VAL A 107 9.85 -4.45 -7.46
N PHE A 108 8.85 -3.90 -6.75
CA PHE A 108 8.26 -4.57 -5.59
C PHE A 108 7.64 -5.92 -5.95
N LEU A 109 6.88 -5.97 -7.04
CA LEU A 109 6.29 -7.21 -7.53
C LEU A 109 7.34 -8.21 -8.01
N SER A 110 8.41 -7.75 -8.67
CA SER A 110 9.50 -8.64 -9.10
C SER A 110 10.23 -9.28 -7.91
N ILE A 111 10.46 -8.52 -6.83
CA ILE A 111 11.03 -9.05 -5.59
C ILE A 111 10.03 -9.99 -4.90
N GLY A 112 8.75 -9.60 -4.85
CA GLY A 112 7.67 -10.46 -4.36
C GLY A 112 7.63 -11.80 -5.10
N ALA A 113 7.77 -11.79 -6.42
CA ALA A 113 7.81 -12.98 -7.26
C ALA A 113 9.02 -13.87 -6.96
N ALA A 114 10.21 -13.28 -6.83
CA ALA A 114 11.42 -14.02 -6.47
C ALA A 114 11.30 -14.69 -5.09
N LEU A 115 10.71 -13.99 -4.12
CA LEU A 115 10.42 -14.55 -2.79
C LEU A 115 9.35 -15.64 -2.87
N ALA A 116 8.26 -15.43 -3.63
CA ALA A 116 7.20 -16.40 -3.82
C ALA A 116 7.74 -17.70 -4.44
N GLU A 117 8.55 -17.59 -5.49
CA GLU A 117 9.19 -18.74 -6.11
C GLU A 117 10.13 -19.47 -5.15
N ASN A 118 11.00 -18.73 -4.42
CA ASN A 118 11.98 -19.30 -3.50
C ASN A 118 11.31 -20.04 -2.32
N TYR A 119 10.24 -19.46 -1.78
CA TYR A 119 9.55 -20.05 -0.61
C TYR A 119 8.33 -20.89 -0.95
N ARG A 120 8.02 -21.08 -2.24
CA ARG A 120 6.86 -21.84 -2.72
C ARG A 120 5.53 -21.27 -2.23
N TYR A 121 5.35 -19.96 -2.41
CA TYR A 121 4.09 -19.25 -2.23
C TYR A 121 3.35 -19.12 -3.55
N ASP A 122 2.02 -19.20 -3.50
CA ASP A 122 1.16 -19.23 -4.68
C ASP A 122 0.78 -17.83 -5.17
N ALA A 123 0.70 -16.86 -4.25
CA ALA A 123 0.18 -15.52 -4.55
C ALA A 123 1.03 -14.40 -3.93
N ILE A 124 1.03 -13.26 -4.63
CA ILE A 124 1.58 -11.97 -4.19
C ILE A 124 0.42 -11.01 -4.01
N VAL A 125 0.11 -10.65 -2.77
CA VAL A 125 -1.03 -9.82 -2.42
C VAL A 125 -0.63 -8.35 -2.40
N THR A 126 -1.43 -7.51 -3.07
CA THR A 126 -1.22 -6.06 -3.17
C THR A 126 -2.46 -5.29 -2.70
N GLY A 127 -2.26 -4.05 -2.26
CA GLY A 127 -3.33 -3.13 -1.92
C GLY A 127 -3.72 -2.21 -3.08
N PHE A 128 -3.60 -2.67 -4.34
CA PHE A 128 -4.02 -1.88 -5.50
C PHE A 128 -5.53 -1.66 -5.47
N ASP A 129 -5.96 -0.45 -5.81
CA ASP A 129 -7.35 -0.02 -5.74
C ASP A 129 -7.76 0.86 -6.93
N LYS A 130 -9.06 1.11 -7.05
CA LYS A 130 -9.66 1.83 -8.17
C LYS A 130 -9.25 3.30 -8.24
N GLU A 131 -9.06 3.97 -7.10
CA GLU A 131 -8.71 5.41 -7.08
C GLU A 131 -7.24 5.61 -7.46
N GLU A 132 -6.34 4.78 -6.95
CA GLU A 132 -4.93 4.78 -7.33
C GLU A 132 -4.75 4.45 -8.82
N ALA A 133 -5.54 3.50 -9.35
CA ALA A 133 -5.51 3.12 -10.77
C ALA A 133 -5.90 4.26 -11.73
N ALA A 134 -6.64 5.28 -11.25
CA ALA A 134 -7.01 6.44 -12.06
C ALA A 134 -5.81 7.36 -12.36
N THR A 135 -4.77 7.35 -11.53
CA THR A 135 -3.60 8.23 -11.64
C THR A 135 -2.29 7.48 -11.86
N PHE A 136 -2.17 6.26 -11.34
CA PHE A 136 -0.93 5.48 -11.38
C PHE A 136 -1.10 4.24 -12.27
N PRO A 137 -0.39 4.18 -13.41
CA PRO A 137 -0.54 3.08 -14.39
C PRO A 137 -0.17 1.71 -13.81
N ASP A 138 0.67 1.66 -12.77
CA ASP A 138 1.14 0.44 -12.11
C ASP A 138 0.21 -0.05 -10.98
N ASN A 139 -1.03 0.45 -10.94
CA ASN A 139 -2.11 0.00 -10.05
C ASN A 139 -3.35 -0.51 -10.84
N THR A 140 -3.30 -0.52 -12.18
CA THR A 140 -4.46 -0.86 -13.01
C THR A 140 -4.69 -2.37 -13.11
N PRO A 141 -5.94 -2.81 -13.38
CA PRO A 141 -6.23 -4.22 -13.69
C PRO A 141 -5.42 -4.74 -14.89
N GLU A 142 -5.19 -3.89 -15.90
CA GLU A 142 -4.39 -4.20 -17.10
C GLU A 142 -2.92 -4.45 -16.74
N PHE A 143 -2.37 -3.65 -15.82
CA PHE A 143 -1.01 -3.86 -15.30
C PHE A 143 -0.90 -5.20 -14.57
N VAL A 144 -1.84 -5.50 -13.67
CA VAL A 144 -1.89 -6.79 -12.95
C VAL A 144 -1.96 -7.96 -13.93
N LYS A 145 -2.83 -7.87 -14.93
CA LYS A 145 -2.96 -8.91 -15.97
C LYS A 145 -1.65 -9.11 -16.73
N SER A 146 -1.04 -8.03 -17.20
CA SER A 146 0.23 -8.08 -17.95
C SER A 146 1.38 -8.65 -17.10
N PHE A 147 1.42 -8.29 -15.83
CA PHE A 147 2.43 -8.80 -14.92
C PHE A 147 2.24 -10.30 -14.64
N ASN A 148 1.00 -10.77 -14.49
CA ASN A 148 0.69 -12.20 -14.34
C ASN A 148 1.10 -13.01 -15.59
N GLU A 149 0.89 -12.48 -16.80
CA GLU A 149 1.38 -13.13 -18.02
C GLU A 149 2.92 -13.20 -18.06
N MET A 150 3.60 -12.14 -17.58
CA MET A 150 5.06 -12.17 -17.44
C MET A 150 5.51 -13.22 -16.41
N LEU A 151 4.83 -13.36 -15.27
CA LEU A 151 5.15 -14.36 -14.26
C LEU A 151 4.98 -15.80 -14.78
N LYS A 152 3.94 -16.07 -15.59
CA LYS A 152 3.74 -17.37 -16.24
C LYS A 152 4.90 -17.77 -17.15
N SER A 153 5.52 -16.81 -17.82
CA SER A 153 6.64 -17.06 -18.72
C SER A 153 8.02 -16.93 -18.06
N GLY A 154 8.12 -16.18 -16.96
CA GLY A 154 9.38 -15.77 -16.35
C GLY A 154 9.72 -16.45 -15.04
N THR A 155 8.86 -17.32 -14.49
CA THR A 155 9.08 -18.06 -13.25
C THR A 155 8.80 -19.56 -13.43
N LEU A 156 9.37 -20.39 -12.57
CA LEU A 156 9.14 -21.85 -12.59
C LEU A 156 7.90 -22.28 -11.82
N THR A 157 7.46 -21.48 -10.85
CA THR A 157 6.32 -21.80 -9.97
C THR A 157 5.04 -21.05 -10.31
N HIS A 158 5.13 -20.05 -11.20
CA HIS A 158 4.02 -19.25 -11.70
C HIS A 158 3.16 -18.62 -10.60
N PRO A 159 3.74 -17.89 -9.61
CA PRO A 159 2.94 -17.20 -8.62
C PRO A 159 2.08 -16.13 -9.29
N GLU A 160 0.89 -15.85 -8.74
CA GLU A 160 -0.02 -14.86 -9.30
C GLU A 160 -0.16 -13.64 -8.38
N ILE A 161 -0.36 -12.44 -8.98
CA ILE A 161 -0.75 -11.26 -8.22
C ILE A 161 -2.21 -11.38 -7.84
N TYR A 162 -2.49 -11.24 -6.56
CA TYR A 162 -3.84 -11.14 -6.00
C TYR A 162 -4.05 -9.72 -5.46
N ALA A 163 -4.92 -8.95 -6.12
CA ALA A 163 -5.27 -7.58 -5.76
C ALA A 163 -6.74 -7.53 -5.31
N PRO A 164 -7.06 -7.87 -4.05
CA PRO A 164 -8.43 -8.03 -3.58
C PRO A 164 -9.25 -6.74 -3.62
N LEU A 165 -8.60 -5.57 -3.66
CA LEU A 165 -9.24 -4.26 -3.57
C LEU A 165 -9.29 -3.53 -4.92
N ILE A 166 -8.86 -4.15 -6.01
CA ILE A 166 -8.64 -3.53 -7.33
C ILE A 166 -9.87 -2.80 -7.90
N SER A 167 -11.08 -3.22 -7.54
CA SER A 167 -12.35 -2.60 -7.96
C SER A 167 -12.98 -1.68 -6.92
N MET A 168 -12.38 -1.52 -5.74
CA MET A 168 -12.91 -0.75 -4.62
C MET A 168 -12.36 0.69 -4.64
N ASN A 169 -13.21 1.66 -4.25
CA ASN A 169 -12.78 3.00 -3.90
C ASN A 169 -12.37 3.07 -2.41
N LYS A 170 -11.81 4.20 -1.97
CA LYS A 170 -11.34 4.33 -0.58
C LYS A 170 -12.44 4.17 0.47
N VAL A 171 -13.69 4.55 0.15
CA VAL A 171 -14.84 4.38 1.04
C VAL A 171 -15.20 2.90 1.20
N ASP A 172 -15.20 2.17 0.08
CA ASP A 172 -15.45 0.73 0.08
C ASP A 172 -14.36 -0.02 0.87
N ILE A 173 -13.10 0.40 0.73
CA ILE A 173 -11.95 -0.16 1.45
C ILE A 173 -12.09 0.07 2.95
N VAL A 174 -12.47 1.28 3.39
CA VAL A 174 -12.72 1.56 4.82
C VAL A 174 -13.83 0.68 5.35
N LYS A 175 -14.99 0.63 4.66
CA LYS A 175 -16.13 -0.21 5.08
C LYS A 175 -15.72 -1.67 5.18
N ARG A 176 -15.02 -2.17 4.17
CA ARG A 176 -14.55 -3.55 4.13
C ARG A 176 -13.54 -3.83 5.24
N GLY A 177 -12.59 -2.91 5.47
CA GLY A 177 -11.61 -3.04 6.55
C GLY A 177 -12.26 -3.14 7.94
N LEU A 178 -13.29 -2.31 8.20
CA LEU A 178 -14.06 -2.36 9.44
C LEU A 178 -14.86 -3.67 9.57
N GLU A 179 -15.50 -4.11 8.48
CA GLU A 179 -16.29 -5.35 8.45
C GLU A 179 -15.44 -6.58 8.79
N ILE A 180 -14.24 -6.70 8.21
CA ILE A 180 -13.37 -7.87 8.43
C ILE A 180 -12.46 -7.72 9.66
N GLY A 181 -12.55 -6.63 10.39
CA GLY A 181 -11.67 -6.37 11.54
C GLY A 181 -10.20 -6.20 11.15
N ALA A 182 -9.92 -5.48 10.06
CA ALA A 182 -8.56 -5.12 9.69
C ALA A 182 -7.95 -4.21 10.78
N PRO A 183 -6.65 -4.33 11.09
CA PRO A 183 -6.00 -3.57 12.15
C PRO A 183 -5.74 -2.11 11.74
N LEU A 184 -6.81 -1.36 11.46
CA LEU A 184 -6.78 0.00 10.92
C LEU A 184 -6.14 1.02 11.88
N GLU A 185 -6.16 0.75 13.18
CA GLU A 185 -5.45 1.53 14.19
C GLU A 185 -3.91 1.47 14.03
N TRP A 186 -3.41 0.51 13.26
CA TRP A 186 -2.00 0.34 12.90
C TRP A 186 -1.75 0.60 11.40
N SER A 187 -2.63 1.35 10.74
CA SER A 187 -2.41 1.76 9.35
C SER A 187 -1.94 3.21 9.26
N TRP A 188 -0.92 3.47 8.44
CA TRP A 188 -0.31 4.78 8.27
C TRP A 188 -0.38 5.27 6.83
N SER A 189 -1.13 6.35 6.59
CA SER A 189 -1.30 6.91 5.24
C SER A 189 -0.46 8.18 4.98
N CYS A 190 -0.03 8.89 6.02
CA CYS A 190 0.63 10.19 5.87
C CYS A 190 2.00 10.09 5.22
N TYR A 191 2.23 10.83 4.14
CA TYR A 191 3.51 10.87 3.44
C TYR A 191 4.65 11.50 4.26
N GLN A 192 4.36 12.40 5.22
CA GLN A 192 5.39 13.09 6.02
C GLN A 192 6.09 12.18 7.02
N GLY A 193 5.45 11.14 7.52
CA GLY A 193 6.05 10.22 8.50
C GLY A 193 6.36 10.83 9.87
N GLY A 194 5.63 11.88 10.27
CA GLY A 194 5.72 12.50 11.60
C GLY A 194 5.16 11.60 12.72
N GLU A 195 5.07 12.14 13.95
CA GLU A 195 4.45 11.39 15.06
C GLU A 195 2.92 11.29 14.91
N ARG A 196 2.31 12.28 14.25
CA ARG A 196 0.89 12.32 13.90
C ARG A 196 0.73 12.56 12.39
N PRO A 197 -0.36 12.10 11.77
CA PRO A 197 -0.70 12.46 10.39
C PRO A 197 -0.75 13.99 10.23
N CYS A 198 -0.20 14.52 9.12
CA CYS A 198 -0.11 15.96 8.91
C CYS A 198 -1.46 16.62 8.61
N GLY A 199 -2.45 15.87 8.14
CA GLY A 199 -3.79 16.37 7.81
C GLY A 199 -3.91 17.19 6.51
N VAL A 200 -2.80 17.47 5.81
CA VAL A 200 -2.75 18.36 4.64
C VAL A 200 -2.16 17.72 3.38
N CYS A 201 -1.53 16.56 3.46
CA CYS A 201 -1.15 15.84 2.25
C CYS A 201 -2.35 15.08 1.67
N GLU A 202 -2.34 14.86 0.37
CA GLU A 202 -3.44 14.21 -0.35
C GLU A 202 -3.88 12.89 0.32
N SER A 203 -2.94 12.03 0.70
CA SER A 203 -3.25 10.76 1.35
C SER A 203 -3.95 10.91 2.70
N CYS A 204 -3.60 11.93 3.52
CA CYS A 204 -4.33 12.24 4.74
C CYS A 204 -5.76 12.69 4.47
N LEU A 205 -5.95 13.56 3.46
CA LEU A 205 -7.27 14.09 3.10
C LEU A 205 -8.17 13.01 2.50
N ARG A 206 -7.64 12.16 1.61
CA ARG A 206 -8.39 11.01 1.06
C ARG A 206 -8.81 10.03 2.16
N ARG A 207 -7.91 9.73 3.11
CA ARG A 207 -8.23 8.91 4.28
C ARG A 207 -9.33 9.52 5.12
N ALA A 208 -9.22 10.79 5.50
CA ALA A 208 -10.22 11.49 6.32
C ALA A 208 -11.60 11.47 5.64
N ARG A 209 -11.66 11.83 4.34
CA ARG A 209 -12.89 11.78 3.54
C ARG A 209 -13.49 10.37 3.47
N ALA A 210 -12.64 9.34 3.31
CA ALA A 210 -13.12 7.97 3.23
C ALA A 210 -13.79 7.51 4.53
N PHE A 211 -13.21 7.82 5.69
CA PHE A 211 -13.84 7.51 6.99
C PHE A 211 -15.11 8.32 7.22
N GLU A 212 -15.12 9.60 6.89
CA GLU A 212 -16.31 10.46 6.99
C GLU A 212 -17.48 9.91 6.15
N LEU A 213 -17.23 9.60 4.86
CA LEU A 213 -18.23 9.05 3.96
C LEU A 213 -18.65 7.61 4.32
N ALA A 214 -17.78 6.86 4.98
CA ALA A 214 -18.12 5.56 5.55
C ALA A 214 -18.98 5.67 6.83
N GLY A 215 -19.14 6.86 7.39
CA GLY A 215 -19.86 7.08 8.64
C GLY A 215 -19.13 6.53 9.87
N ALA A 216 -17.81 6.43 9.82
CA ALA A 216 -16.99 5.80 10.86
C ALA A 216 -15.89 6.74 11.37
N LYS A 217 -15.48 6.53 12.61
CA LYS A 217 -14.29 7.19 13.16
C LYS A 217 -13.02 6.47 12.68
N ASP A 218 -11.95 7.24 12.48
CA ASP A 218 -10.67 6.66 12.10
C ASP A 218 -9.96 6.02 13.32
N PRO A 219 -9.80 4.68 13.36
CA PRO A 219 -9.19 3.99 14.50
C PRO A 219 -7.76 4.43 14.79
N LEU A 220 -7.00 4.86 13.77
CA LEU A 220 -5.66 5.42 13.97
C LEU A 220 -5.73 6.69 14.80
N LEU A 221 -6.64 7.62 14.47
CA LEU A 221 -6.78 8.89 15.17
C LEU A 221 -7.31 8.68 16.59
N GLU A 222 -8.26 7.76 16.80
CA GLU A 222 -8.74 7.38 18.13
C GLU A 222 -7.60 6.83 19.01
N ARG A 223 -6.71 6.01 18.43
CA ARG A 223 -5.55 5.47 19.16
C ARG A 223 -4.52 6.55 19.51
N LEU A 224 -4.37 7.58 18.68
CA LEU A 224 -3.39 8.65 18.90
C LEU A 224 -3.92 9.75 19.86
N GLY A 225 -5.19 9.76 20.21
CA GLY A 225 -5.84 10.70 21.15
C GLY A 225 -6.13 12.03 20.49
#